data_bcfc8f660c30666cb887d92959fcb903
#
_entry.id   bcfc8f660c30666cb887d92959fcb903
#
_cell.length_a   1.000
_cell.length_b   1.000
_cell.length_c   1.000
_cell.angle_alpha   90.00
_cell.angle_beta   90.00
_cell.angle_gamma   90.00
#
_symmetry.space_group_name_H-M   'P 1'
#
loop_
_entity.id
_entity.type
_entity.pdbx_description
1 polymer ?
#
loop_
_entity_poly.entity_id
_entity_poly.type
_entity_poly.pdbx_seq_one_letter_code
_entity_poly.pdbx_strand_id
1 'polypeptide(L)'
;MSSQLYFSKLGDYYFTKLYFSSGIIWSLNKYKASIGFSVDDFSLDIRSNIKTSQNPPLRYSFGIRKELKYLPLKISIDYLSIGENNEDYFISGIFSISNKINLSWGTSTRKFSQNTNENILRTIMGSTGLGISIMKDDFIINYGLYYYGTGGLTNGIDLIIKF
;
A
#
# COMPACT_ATOMS: atom_id res chain seq x y z
N MET A 1 3.27 9.40 12.57
CA MET A 1 2.00 10.10 12.82
C MET A 1 1.90 11.24 11.83
N SER A 2 0.79 11.37 11.14
CA SER A 2 0.52 12.48 10.21
C SER A 2 -0.86 13.07 10.49
N SER A 3 -1.04 14.35 10.14
CA SER A 3 -2.32 15.03 10.20
C SER A 3 -2.51 15.85 8.93
N GLN A 4 -3.73 15.88 8.39
CA GLN A 4 -4.08 16.64 7.20
C GLN A 4 -5.36 17.43 7.45
N LEU A 5 -5.33 18.72 7.18
CA LEU A 5 -6.51 19.58 7.19
C LEU A 5 -7.05 19.70 5.77
N TYR A 6 -8.28 19.28 5.58
CA TYR A 6 -8.97 19.40 4.31
C TYR A 6 -10.07 20.43 4.41
N PHE A 7 -10.07 21.38 3.48
CA PHE A 7 -11.07 22.42 3.35
C PHE A 7 -11.68 22.38 1.95
N SER A 8 -13.00 22.39 1.86
CA SER A 8 -13.72 22.50 0.58
C SER A 8 -14.89 23.46 0.71
N LYS A 9 -15.08 24.29 -0.33
CA LYS A 9 -16.20 25.19 -0.48
C LYS A 9 -16.73 25.10 -1.91
N LEU A 10 -18.03 24.87 -2.06
CA LEU A 10 -18.72 24.86 -3.34
C LEU A 10 -20.04 25.64 -3.22
N GLY A 11 -20.07 26.86 -3.72
CA GLY A 11 -21.20 27.79 -3.50
C GLY A 11 -21.39 28.07 -2.01
N ASP A 12 -22.61 27.83 -1.50
CA ASP A 12 -22.96 27.99 -0.09
C ASP A 12 -22.61 26.80 0.78
N TYR A 13 -22.13 25.70 0.17
CA TYR A 13 -21.72 24.49 0.88
C TYR A 13 -20.26 24.56 1.25
N TYR A 14 -19.97 24.26 2.51
CA TYR A 14 -18.58 24.18 2.98
C TYR A 14 -18.44 23.06 3.99
N PHE A 15 -17.23 22.48 4.00
CA PHE A 15 -16.82 21.59 5.08
C PHE A 15 -15.32 21.71 5.35
N THR A 16 -14.96 21.49 6.58
CA THR A 16 -13.59 21.42 7.06
C THR A 16 -13.44 20.16 7.88
N LYS A 17 -12.52 19.29 7.45
CA LYS A 17 -12.23 18.01 8.11
C LYS A 17 -10.76 17.93 8.47
N LEU A 18 -10.50 17.35 9.61
CA LEU A 18 -9.16 17.01 10.05
C LEU A 18 -9.02 15.49 10.01
N TYR A 19 -8.01 15.01 9.27
CA TYR A 19 -7.67 13.60 9.17
C TYR A 19 -6.42 13.31 9.97
N PHE A 20 -6.42 12.18 10.64
CA PHE A 20 -5.28 11.66 11.37
C PHE A 20 -4.92 10.27 10.88
N SER A 21 -3.62 10.03 10.76
CA SER A 21 -3.07 8.70 10.53
C SER A 21 -1.95 8.46 11.52
N SER A 22 -1.93 7.30 12.11
CA SER A 22 -0.91 6.90 13.07
C SER A 22 -0.52 5.46 12.84
N GLY A 23 0.75 5.17 13.05
CA GLY A 23 1.26 3.80 12.95
C GLY A 23 2.50 3.60 13.79
N ILE A 24 2.75 2.34 14.10
CA ILE A 24 3.92 1.88 14.83
C ILE A 24 4.56 0.72 14.08
N ILE A 25 5.88 0.72 14.01
CA ILE A 25 6.67 -0.39 13.48
C ILE A 25 7.61 -0.86 14.59
N TRP A 26 7.51 -2.13 14.92
CA TRP A 26 8.36 -2.78 15.89
C TRP A 26 9.37 -3.68 15.19
N SER A 27 10.65 -3.32 15.30
CA SER A 27 11.76 -4.05 14.68
C SER A 27 12.35 -5.06 15.65
N LEU A 28 12.28 -6.33 15.27
CA LEU A 28 12.83 -7.46 15.99
C LEU A 28 14.19 -7.83 15.40
N ASN A 29 15.22 -7.06 15.69
CA ASN A 29 16.55 -7.15 15.05
C ASN A 29 17.18 -8.54 15.16
N LYS A 30 17.04 -9.22 16.31
CA LYS A 30 17.54 -10.59 16.52
C LYS A 30 16.95 -11.59 15.53
N TYR A 31 15.70 -11.37 15.12
CA TYR A 31 14.97 -12.27 14.20
C TYR A 31 14.96 -11.74 12.76
N LYS A 32 15.58 -10.59 12.49
CA LYS A 32 15.49 -9.89 11.21
C LYS A 32 14.03 -9.78 10.72
N ALA A 33 13.16 -9.40 11.63
CA ALA A 33 11.72 -9.28 11.37
C ALA A 33 11.21 -7.92 11.86
N SER A 34 10.11 -7.47 11.31
CA SER A 34 9.37 -6.32 11.82
C SER A 34 7.88 -6.58 11.78
N ILE A 35 7.17 -5.99 12.73
CA ILE A 35 5.72 -6.01 12.83
C ILE A 35 5.27 -4.56 12.76
N GLY A 36 4.27 -4.28 11.96
CA GLY A 36 3.68 -2.95 11.80
C GLY A 36 2.19 -2.97 12.05
N PHE A 37 1.69 -1.88 12.60
CA PHE A 37 0.27 -1.61 12.73
C PHE A 37 0.04 -0.14 12.39
N SER A 38 -1.02 0.16 11.61
CA SER A 38 -1.47 1.52 11.38
C SER A 38 -2.98 1.66 11.43
N VAL A 39 -3.40 2.89 11.73
CA VAL A 39 -4.78 3.36 11.64
C VAL A 39 -4.74 4.63 10.80
N ASP A 40 -5.48 4.61 9.71
CA ASP A 40 -5.51 5.71 8.74
C ASP A 40 -6.95 6.24 8.57
N ASP A 41 -7.04 7.50 8.15
CA ASP A 41 -8.30 8.19 7.83
C ASP A 41 -9.25 8.38 9.03
N PHE A 42 -8.73 8.39 10.24
CA PHE A 42 -9.52 8.86 11.37
C PHE A 42 -9.86 10.34 11.17
N SER A 43 -11.13 10.65 10.93
CA SER A 43 -11.58 12.01 10.58
C SER A 43 -12.41 12.65 11.69
N LEU A 44 -12.17 13.95 11.89
CA LEU A 44 -12.97 14.81 12.76
C LEU A 44 -13.54 15.95 11.91
N ASP A 45 -14.86 16.08 11.96
CA ASP A 45 -15.55 17.21 11.35
C ASP A 45 -15.37 18.44 12.24
N ILE A 46 -14.64 19.45 11.75
CA ILE A 46 -14.43 20.71 12.48
C ILE A 46 -15.60 21.64 12.20
N ARG A 47 -16.02 21.76 10.93
CA ARG A 47 -17.10 22.64 10.50
C ARG A 47 -17.72 22.12 9.21
N SER A 48 -19.02 21.96 9.21
CA SER A 48 -19.78 21.55 8.02
C SER A 48 -21.20 22.09 8.08
N ASN A 49 -21.70 22.60 6.96
CA ASN A 49 -23.13 22.89 6.77
C ASN A 49 -23.82 21.81 5.91
N ILE A 50 -23.12 20.75 5.57
CA ILE A 50 -23.63 19.62 4.79
C ILE A 50 -24.03 18.51 5.79
N LYS A 51 -25.32 18.17 5.84
CA LYS A 51 -25.83 17.11 6.74
C LYS A 51 -25.37 15.69 6.38
N THR A 52 -24.81 15.49 5.20
CA THR A 52 -24.39 14.18 4.66
C THR A 52 -22.90 14.16 4.29
N SER A 53 -22.04 14.68 5.15
CA SER A 53 -20.62 14.50 4.90
C SER A 53 -20.25 13.05 5.22
N GLN A 54 -20.14 12.22 4.18
CA GLN A 54 -19.62 10.86 4.33
C GLN A 54 -18.16 10.95 4.78
N ASN A 55 -17.88 10.40 5.94
CA ASN A 55 -16.49 10.20 6.35
C ASN A 55 -15.91 9.07 5.54
N PRO A 56 -14.64 9.17 5.07
CA PRO A 56 -13.98 8.03 4.50
C PRO A 56 -13.96 6.89 5.53
N PRO A 57 -14.09 5.65 5.08
CA PRO A 57 -14.04 4.51 5.97
C PRO A 57 -12.67 4.46 6.66
N LEU A 58 -12.71 4.23 7.96
CA LEU A 58 -11.50 4.04 8.75
C LEU A 58 -10.72 2.83 8.21
N ARG A 59 -9.40 2.98 8.06
CA ARG A 59 -8.51 1.93 7.58
C ARG A 59 -7.61 1.45 8.70
N TYR A 60 -7.56 0.14 8.86
CA TYR A 60 -6.61 -0.53 9.75
C TYR A 60 -5.66 -1.38 8.91
N SER A 61 -4.38 -1.29 9.17
CA SER A 61 -3.44 -2.23 8.58
C SER A 61 -2.55 -2.88 9.63
N PHE A 62 -2.26 -4.13 9.38
CA PHE A 62 -1.33 -4.93 10.17
C PHE A 62 -0.40 -5.68 9.23
N GLY A 63 0.90 -5.61 9.49
CA GLY A 63 1.89 -6.22 8.62
C GLY A 63 3.01 -6.89 9.37
N ILE A 64 3.52 -7.97 8.79
CA ILE A 64 4.70 -8.67 9.25
C ILE A 64 5.68 -8.76 8.09
N ARG A 65 6.92 -8.39 8.33
CA ARG A 65 8.03 -8.55 7.39
C ARG A 65 9.12 -9.42 8.00
N LYS A 66 9.67 -10.31 7.20
CA LYS A 66 10.77 -11.20 7.57
C LYS A 66 11.85 -11.19 6.48
N GLU A 67 13.10 -10.98 6.88
CA GLU A 67 14.26 -11.24 6.04
C GLU A 67 14.75 -12.67 6.25
N LEU A 68 14.96 -13.40 5.16
CA LEU A 68 15.41 -14.78 5.22
C LEU A 68 16.91 -14.84 5.50
N LYS A 69 17.33 -15.81 6.31
CA LYS A 69 18.72 -15.91 6.76
C LYS A 69 19.69 -16.31 5.65
N TYR A 70 19.26 -17.17 4.74
CA TYR A 70 20.11 -17.79 3.73
C TYR A 70 19.83 -17.31 2.30
N LEU A 71 18.81 -16.51 2.13
CA LEU A 71 18.44 -15.94 0.83
C LEU A 71 18.34 -14.42 0.98
N PRO A 72 18.80 -13.66 -0.01
CA PRO A 72 18.64 -12.20 -0.01
C PRO A 72 17.18 -11.81 -0.34
N LEU A 73 16.23 -12.38 0.40
CA LEU A 73 14.80 -12.25 0.20
C LEU A 73 14.13 -11.73 1.47
N LYS A 74 13.39 -10.66 1.34
CA LYS A 74 12.48 -10.13 2.35
C LYS A 74 11.06 -10.44 1.93
N ILE A 75 10.27 -11.07 2.79
CA ILE A 75 8.86 -11.38 2.56
C ILE A 75 8.02 -10.55 3.52
N SER A 76 6.93 -10.00 3.03
CA SER A 76 5.93 -9.29 3.83
C SER A 76 4.55 -9.90 3.61
N ILE A 77 3.78 -9.94 4.68
CA ILE A 77 2.36 -10.28 4.67
C ILE A 77 1.66 -9.14 5.38
N ASP A 78 0.71 -8.50 4.69
CA ASP A 78 -0.02 -7.36 5.21
C ASP A 78 -1.52 -7.63 5.12
N TYR A 79 -2.24 -7.26 6.16
CA TYR A 79 -3.69 -7.24 6.25
C TYR A 79 -4.16 -5.80 6.22
N LEU A 80 -5.18 -5.52 5.44
CA LEU A 80 -5.83 -4.21 5.34
C LEU A 80 -7.34 -4.40 5.50
N SER A 81 -7.93 -3.67 6.43
CA SER A 81 -9.38 -3.56 6.59
C SER A 81 -9.83 -2.13 6.30
N ILE A 82 -10.86 -1.97 5.48
CA ILE A 82 -11.44 -0.68 5.08
C ILE A 82 -12.94 -0.69 5.40
N GLY A 83 -13.33 -0.03 6.49
CA GLY A 83 -14.73 -0.07 6.95
C GLY A 83 -15.15 -1.47 7.40
N GLU A 84 -16.43 -1.80 7.24
CA GLU A 84 -17.01 -2.98 7.87
C GLU A 84 -16.88 -4.29 7.08
N ASN A 85 -16.61 -4.26 5.76
CA ASN A 85 -16.67 -5.49 4.94
C ASN A 85 -15.61 -5.57 3.83
N ASN A 86 -14.60 -4.73 3.85
CA ASN A 86 -13.53 -4.75 2.84
C ASN A 86 -12.22 -5.16 3.50
N GLU A 87 -11.90 -6.42 3.40
CA GLU A 87 -10.66 -6.99 3.92
C GLU A 87 -9.80 -7.50 2.79
N ASP A 88 -8.54 -7.10 2.79
CA ASP A 88 -7.56 -7.50 1.81
C ASP A 88 -6.31 -8.03 2.49
N TYR A 89 -5.76 -9.10 1.93
CA TYR A 89 -4.46 -9.63 2.29
C TYR A 89 -3.49 -9.38 1.15
N PHE A 90 -2.31 -8.93 1.50
CA PHE A 90 -1.21 -8.69 0.56
C PHE A 90 -0.05 -9.57 0.92
N ILE A 91 0.55 -10.20 -0.08
CA ILE A 91 1.80 -10.95 0.06
C ILE A 91 2.79 -10.32 -0.91
N SER A 92 3.95 -9.97 -0.41
CA SER A 92 4.98 -9.34 -1.23
C SER A 92 6.37 -9.83 -0.86
N GLY A 93 7.30 -9.64 -1.78
CA GLY A 93 8.69 -9.97 -1.57
C GLY A 93 9.64 -9.03 -2.30
N ILE A 94 10.82 -8.87 -1.72
CA ILE A 94 11.94 -8.13 -2.32
C ILE A 94 13.13 -9.07 -2.34
N PHE A 95 13.60 -9.38 -3.54
CA PHE A 95 14.81 -10.17 -3.78
C PHE A 95 15.96 -9.23 -4.16
N SER A 96 17.00 -9.17 -3.35
CA SER A 96 18.19 -8.35 -3.60
C SER A 96 19.18 -9.16 -4.42
N ILE A 97 19.28 -8.89 -5.74
CA ILE A 97 20.25 -9.54 -6.63
C ILE A 97 21.66 -9.06 -6.26
N SER A 98 21.79 -7.80 -5.93
CA SER A 98 23.02 -7.17 -5.49
C SER A 98 22.71 -6.00 -4.56
N ASN A 99 23.74 -5.35 -4.02
CA ASN A 99 23.55 -4.12 -3.21
C ASN A 99 22.94 -2.96 -4.02
N LYS A 100 22.86 -3.09 -5.35
CA LYS A 100 22.39 -2.04 -6.25
C LYS A 100 21.09 -2.41 -6.98
N ILE A 101 20.68 -3.67 -6.99
CA ILE A 101 19.54 -4.15 -7.78
C ILE A 101 18.62 -4.99 -6.90
N ASN A 102 17.38 -4.54 -6.78
CA ASN A 102 16.32 -5.29 -6.12
C ASN A 102 15.20 -5.60 -7.11
N LEU A 103 14.68 -6.82 -7.04
CA LEU A 103 13.44 -7.21 -7.67
C LEU A 103 12.36 -7.28 -6.61
N SER A 104 11.20 -6.70 -6.89
CA SER A 104 10.03 -6.76 -6.03
C SER A 104 8.87 -7.43 -6.75
N TRP A 105 8.03 -8.09 -5.96
CA TRP A 105 6.79 -8.68 -6.42
C TRP A 105 5.74 -8.58 -5.32
N GLY A 106 4.49 -8.59 -5.70
CA GLY A 106 3.41 -8.60 -4.73
C GLY A 106 2.09 -9.00 -5.36
N THR A 107 1.21 -9.53 -4.55
CA THR A 107 -0.15 -9.90 -4.95
C THR A 107 -1.11 -9.68 -3.79
N SER A 108 -2.41 -9.61 -4.08
CA SER A 108 -3.44 -9.44 -3.05
C SER A 108 -4.67 -10.30 -3.31
N THR A 109 -5.49 -10.46 -2.26
CA THR A 109 -6.79 -11.15 -2.35
C THR A 109 -7.82 -10.42 -3.20
N ARG A 110 -7.58 -9.14 -3.54
CA ARG A 110 -8.43 -8.37 -4.46
C ARG A 110 -8.68 -9.07 -5.80
N LYS A 111 -7.76 -9.93 -6.22
CA LYS A 111 -7.94 -10.75 -7.42
C LYS A 111 -9.23 -11.60 -7.41
N PHE A 112 -9.70 -12.01 -6.24
CA PHE A 112 -10.91 -12.82 -6.12
C PHE A 112 -12.18 -11.99 -6.25
N SER A 113 -12.19 -10.74 -5.77
CA SER A 113 -13.30 -9.82 -5.93
C SER A 113 -13.40 -9.22 -7.35
N GLN A 114 -12.28 -9.22 -8.07
CA GLN A 114 -12.20 -8.75 -9.45
C GLN A 114 -12.45 -9.86 -10.50
N ASN A 115 -12.77 -11.07 -10.03
CA ASN A 115 -12.95 -12.22 -10.93
C ASN A 115 -14.33 -12.14 -11.61
N THR A 116 -14.32 -11.93 -12.91
CA THR A 116 -15.50 -11.89 -13.79
C THR A 116 -15.68 -13.19 -14.58
N ASN A 117 -15.60 -14.36 -13.94
CA ASN A 117 -15.76 -15.69 -14.56
C ASN A 117 -14.86 -15.97 -15.77
N GLU A 118 -13.72 -15.32 -15.86
CA GLU A 118 -12.76 -15.51 -16.94
C GLU A 118 -11.62 -16.48 -16.55
N ASN A 119 -10.77 -16.77 -17.52
CA ASN A 119 -9.67 -17.73 -17.48
C ASN A 119 -8.90 -17.74 -16.15
N ILE A 120 -8.66 -18.92 -15.58
CA ILE A 120 -7.93 -19.15 -14.32
C ILE A 120 -6.58 -18.39 -14.29
N LEU A 121 -5.87 -18.31 -15.42
CA LEU A 121 -4.62 -17.56 -15.51
C LEU A 121 -4.81 -16.06 -15.25
N ARG A 122 -5.88 -15.46 -15.72
CA ARG A 122 -6.17 -14.03 -15.47
C ARG A 122 -6.51 -13.79 -14.00
N THR A 123 -7.21 -14.73 -13.38
CA THR A 123 -7.50 -14.66 -11.93
C THR A 123 -6.23 -14.77 -11.10
N ILE A 124 -5.33 -15.69 -11.43
CA ILE A 124 -4.07 -15.87 -10.68
C ILE A 124 -3.16 -14.65 -10.83
N MET A 125 -3.05 -14.09 -12.02
CA MET A 125 -2.22 -12.92 -12.30
C MET A 125 -2.86 -11.59 -11.89
N GLY A 126 -4.17 -11.56 -11.68
CA GLY A 126 -4.88 -10.37 -11.23
C GLY A 126 -4.33 -9.83 -9.91
N SER A 127 -4.36 -8.52 -9.72
CA SER A 127 -3.81 -7.85 -8.54
C SER A 127 -2.36 -8.24 -8.22
N THR A 128 -1.53 -8.42 -9.25
CA THR A 128 -0.12 -8.78 -9.12
C THR A 128 0.76 -7.65 -9.63
N GLY A 129 1.74 -7.28 -8.84
CA GLY A 129 2.76 -6.29 -9.17
C GLY A 129 4.15 -6.90 -9.27
N LEU A 130 4.94 -6.39 -10.20
CA LEU A 130 6.38 -6.68 -10.34
C LEU A 130 7.13 -5.37 -10.39
N GLY A 131 8.33 -5.32 -9.85
CA GLY A 131 9.15 -4.12 -9.87
C GLY A 131 10.63 -4.42 -9.88
N ILE A 132 11.38 -3.48 -10.41
CA ILE A 132 12.83 -3.45 -10.34
C ILE A 132 13.28 -2.09 -9.78
N SER A 133 14.23 -2.13 -8.86
CA SER A 133 14.86 -0.95 -8.28
C SER A 133 16.34 -1.01 -8.55
N ILE A 134 16.90 0.03 -9.15
CA ILE A 134 18.32 0.18 -9.45
C ILE A 134 18.85 1.36 -8.65
N MET A 135 19.83 1.09 -7.79
CA MET A 135 20.49 2.08 -6.96
C MET A 135 21.90 2.34 -7.47
N LYS A 136 22.21 3.60 -7.75
CA LYS A 136 23.57 4.01 -8.17
C LYS A 136 23.89 5.34 -7.49
N ASP A 137 24.87 5.32 -6.58
CA ASP A 137 25.32 6.48 -5.83
C ASP A 137 24.14 7.29 -5.25
N ASP A 138 23.89 8.47 -5.76
CA ASP A 138 22.82 9.36 -5.30
C ASP A 138 21.48 9.14 -6.02
N PHE A 139 21.39 8.18 -6.93
CA PHE A 139 20.20 7.92 -7.72
C PHE A 139 19.55 6.59 -7.38
N ILE A 140 18.22 6.57 -7.28
CA ILE A 140 17.43 5.35 -7.25
C ILE A 140 16.38 5.46 -8.36
N ILE A 141 16.39 4.50 -9.27
CA ILE A 141 15.39 4.36 -10.32
C ILE A 141 14.53 3.15 -9.98
N ASN A 142 13.24 3.37 -9.86
CA ASN A 142 12.26 2.33 -9.66
C ASN A 142 11.38 2.21 -10.89
N TYR A 143 11.19 1.00 -11.39
CA TYR A 143 10.22 0.69 -12.43
C TYR A 143 9.27 -0.36 -11.89
N GLY A 144 7.97 -0.15 -12.08
CA GLY A 144 6.93 -1.05 -11.62
C GLY A 144 5.90 -1.35 -12.69
N LEU A 145 5.41 -2.58 -12.66
CA LEU A 145 4.29 -3.08 -13.45
C LEU A 145 3.22 -3.57 -12.48
N TYR A 146 1.97 -3.27 -12.76
CA TYR A 146 0.84 -3.82 -12.01
C TYR A 146 -0.25 -4.31 -12.96
N TYR A 147 -0.69 -5.54 -12.75
CA TYR A 147 -1.73 -6.18 -13.54
C TYR A 147 -3.05 -6.22 -12.75
N TYR A 148 -4.06 -5.53 -13.29
CA TYR A 148 -5.40 -5.41 -12.71
C TYR A 148 -6.34 -6.57 -13.09
N GLY A 149 -5.86 -7.61 -13.75
CA GLY A 149 -6.72 -8.66 -14.31
C GLY A 149 -7.45 -8.16 -15.56
N THR A 150 -8.79 -8.07 -15.49
CA THR A 150 -9.60 -7.56 -16.61
C THR A 150 -9.40 -6.07 -16.89
N GLY A 151 -8.96 -5.30 -15.90
CA GLY A 151 -8.67 -3.87 -16.01
C GLY A 151 -7.38 -3.53 -16.78
N GLY A 152 -6.59 -4.54 -17.18
CA GLY A 152 -5.38 -4.34 -17.96
C GLY A 152 -4.09 -4.20 -17.12
N LEU A 153 -3.06 -3.64 -17.76
CA LEU A 153 -1.73 -3.44 -17.20
C LEU A 153 -1.45 -1.95 -17.02
N THR A 154 -0.89 -1.58 -15.89
CA THR A 154 -0.29 -0.25 -15.68
C THR A 154 1.18 -0.37 -15.37
N ASN A 155 1.94 0.67 -15.67
CA ASN A 155 3.35 0.77 -15.31
C ASN A 155 3.69 2.17 -14.83
N GLY A 156 4.80 2.31 -14.12
CA GLY A 156 5.29 3.57 -13.63
C GLY A 156 6.81 3.56 -13.44
N ILE A 157 7.39 4.72 -13.59
CA ILE A 157 8.82 4.98 -13.32
C ILE A 157 8.89 6.07 -12.24
N ASP A 158 9.74 5.86 -11.26
CA ASP A 158 10.06 6.81 -10.20
C ASP A 158 11.57 7.01 -10.13
N LEU A 159 11.99 8.27 -9.96
CA LEU A 159 13.38 8.67 -9.81
C LEU A 159 13.57 9.41 -8.49
N ILE A 160 14.41 8.87 -7.63
CA ILE A 160 14.78 9.50 -6.36
C ILE A 160 16.23 9.97 -6.46
N ILE A 161 16.47 11.25 -6.17
CA ILE A 161 17.79 11.86 -6.13
C ILE A 161 18.07 12.24 -4.67
N LYS A 162 19.20 11.79 -4.15
CA LYS A 162 19.68 12.16 -2.82
C LYS A 162 20.70 13.30 -2.97
N PHE A 163 20.51 14.35 -2.22
CA PHE A 163 21.39 15.52 -2.19
C PHE A 163 22.24 15.51 -0.91
#